data_7b8cd3e4ed88716253a34e5024736d02
#
_entry.id   7b8cd3e4ed88716253a34e5024736d02
#
_cell.length_a   1.000
_cell.length_b   1.000
_cell.length_c   1.000
_cell.angle_alpha   90.00
_cell.angle_beta   90.00
_cell.angle_gamma   90.00
#
_symmetry.space_group_name_H-M   'P 1'
#
loop_
_entity.id
_entity.type
_entity.pdbx_description
1 polymer ?
#
loop_
_entity_poly.entity_id
_entity_poly.type
_entity_poly.pdbx_seq_one_letter_code
_entity_poly.pdbx_strand_id
1 'polypeptide(L)'
;EQVLRTYELLARRQPGRRHRIEHLALPTPDQLARLRAIGAMVATQTVFLPAMGATFRRYMPEHFYARAYGVRSMIDAGLTVALSTDAPVVPDDNPLLGLKSAVDRRDHAGEPLGAQQAINPAEALWAYTQAGAILSGDEANRGSISPGKWADLAVLSGDPLATPPERLLDLVVEQTYLGGQLAYER
;
A
#
# COMPACT_ATOMS: atom_id res chain seq x y z
N GLU A 1 19.57 1.72 1.54
CA GLU A 1 20.67 0.98 2.21
C GLU A 1 21.01 1.57 3.59
N GLN A 2 21.18 2.89 3.70
CA GLN A 2 21.56 3.54 4.96
C GLN A 2 20.52 3.28 6.08
N VAL A 3 19.24 3.48 5.80
CA VAL A 3 18.13 3.22 6.74
C VAL A 3 18.13 1.74 7.16
N LEU A 4 18.30 0.82 6.22
CA LEU A 4 18.32 -0.62 6.50
C LEU A 4 19.45 -0.98 7.48
N ARG A 5 20.67 -0.50 7.24
CA ARG A 5 21.81 -0.71 8.17
C ARG A 5 21.52 -0.16 9.56
N THR A 6 20.88 1.01 9.64
CA THR A 6 20.48 1.59 10.93
C THR A 6 19.47 0.70 11.64
N TYR A 7 18.46 0.19 10.93
CA TYR A 7 17.48 -0.70 11.52
C TYR A 7 18.05 -2.06 11.93
N GLU A 8 19.00 -2.61 11.17
CA GLU A 8 19.73 -3.81 11.58
C GLU A 8 20.51 -3.62 12.90
N LEU A 9 21.15 -2.46 13.08
CA LEU A 9 21.83 -2.11 14.34
C LEU A 9 20.83 -1.95 15.50
N LEU A 10 19.71 -1.29 15.24
CA LEU A 10 18.66 -1.10 16.25
C LEU A 10 18.00 -2.43 16.63
N ALA A 11 17.72 -3.31 15.67
CA ALA A 11 17.13 -4.62 15.92
C ALA A 11 18.03 -5.49 16.84
N ARG A 12 19.35 -5.38 16.70
CA ARG A 12 20.30 -6.05 17.61
C ARG A 12 20.30 -5.47 19.02
N ARG A 13 20.13 -4.15 19.17
CA ARG A 13 20.15 -3.45 20.47
C ARG A 13 18.81 -3.50 21.18
N GLN A 14 17.73 -3.50 20.44
CA GLN A 14 16.34 -3.45 20.91
C GLN A 14 15.49 -4.43 20.10
N PRO A 15 15.60 -5.73 20.34
CA PRO A 15 14.82 -6.73 19.63
C PRO A 15 13.30 -6.54 19.88
N GLY A 16 12.47 -6.90 18.90
CA GLY A 16 11.02 -6.79 18.99
C GLY A 16 10.44 -5.42 18.65
N ARG A 17 11.29 -4.42 18.32
CA ARG A 17 10.79 -3.14 17.78
C ARG A 17 10.22 -3.32 16.37
N ARG A 18 9.06 -2.73 16.15
CA ARG A 18 8.35 -2.75 14.87
C ARG A 18 8.74 -1.51 14.07
N HIS A 19 9.89 -1.57 13.39
CA HIS A 19 10.32 -0.49 12.50
C HIS A 19 9.58 -0.57 11.16
N ARG A 20 9.32 0.59 10.54
CA ARG A 20 8.77 0.64 9.21
C ARG A 20 9.59 1.58 8.31
N ILE A 21 9.57 1.31 7.03
CA ILE A 21 10.15 2.16 5.99
C ILE A 21 9.03 2.71 5.14
N GLU A 22 9.04 4.02 4.95
CA GLU A 22 8.16 4.71 4.02
C GLU A 22 8.72 4.63 2.60
N HIS A 23 7.83 4.61 1.60
CA HIS A 23 8.10 4.58 0.15
C HIS A 23 8.74 3.28 -0.33
N LEU A 24 9.98 3.00 -0.02
CA LEU A 24 10.75 1.83 -0.48
C LEU A 24 10.58 1.60 -2.00
N ALA A 25 10.87 2.64 -2.80
CA ALA A 25 10.50 2.69 -4.21
C ALA A 25 11.21 1.65 -5.09
N LEU A 26 12.51 1.37 -4.83
CA LEU A 26 13.36 0.52 -5.68
C LEU A 26 14.20 -0.47 -4.88
N PRO A 27 13.61 -1.31 -4.03
CA PRO A 27 14.39 -2.26 -3.24
C PRO A 27 15.04 -3.34 -4.12
N THR A 28 16.18 -3.84 -3.67
CA THR A 28 16.76 -5.06 -4.23
C THR A 28 16.23 -6.31 -3.49
N PRO A 29 16.29 -7.51 -4.09
CA PRO A 29 15.90 -8.74 -3.39
C PRO A 29 16.67 -8.96 -2.07
N ASP A 30 17.97 -8.64 -2.03
CA ASP A 30 18.77 -8.69 -0.81
C ASP A 30 18.21 -7.75 0.29
N GLN A 31 17.87 -6.52 -0.08
CA GLN A 31 17.28 -5.56 0.86
C GLN A 31 15.93 -6.03 1.40
N LEU A 32 15.09 -6.65 0.58
CA LEU A 32 13.82 -7.22 1.03
C LEU A 32 14.03 -8.37 2.02
N ALA A 33 14.96 -9.29 1.75
CA ALA A 33 15.31 -10.39 2.64
C ALA A 33 15.84 -9.88 4.00
N ARG A 34 16.69 -8.87 3.98
CA ARG A 34 17.26 -8.25 5.19
C ARG A 34 16.19 -7.51 6.01
N LEU A 35 15.27 -6.77 5.35
CA LEU A 35 14.12 -6.14 6.00
C LEU A 35 13.24 -7.19 6.68
N ARG A 36 12.96 -8.29 5.99
CA ARG A 36 12.20 -9.41 6.55
C ARG A 36 12.88 -10.00 7.79
N ALA A 37 14.19 -10.20 7.74
CA ALA A 37 14.97 -10.80 8.83
C ALA A 37 14.91 -9.98 10.13
N ILE A 38 14.76 -8.67 10.05
CA ILE A 38 14.64 -7.77 11.20
C ILE A 38 13.19 -7.44 11.58
N GLY A 39 12.20 -8.04 10.91
CA GLY A 39 10.78 -7.78 11.15
C GLY A 39 10.31 -6.36 10.78
N ALA A 40 11.02 -5.69 9.86
CA ALA A 40 10.62 -4.37 9.40
C ALA A 40 9.38 -4.45 8.50
N MET A 41 8.57 -3.40 8.52
CA MET A 41 7.35 -3.25 7.74
C MET A 41 7.52 -2.14 6.71
N VAL A 42 6.62 -2.07 5.73
CA VAL A 42 6.71 -1.10 4.62
C VAL A 42 5.38 -0.37 4.45
N ALA A 43 5.43 0.97 4.36
CA ALA A 43 4.33 1.78 3.83
C ALA A 43 4.75 2.31 2.45
N THR A 44 4.04 1.95 1.38
CA THR A 44 4.39 2.31 0.01
C THR A 44 3.20 2.87 -0.77
N GLN A 45 3.43 3.46 -1.94
CA GLN A 45 2.44 4.24 -2.66
C GLN A 45 2.32 3.79 -4.12
N THR A 46 1.37 2.90 -4.39
CA THR A 46 1.06 2.52 -5.78
C THR A 46 0.39 3.65 -6.56
N VAL A 47 -0.23 4.61 -5.88
CA VAL A 47 -0.81 5.82 -6.48
C VAL A 47 0.22 6.67 -7.24
N PHE A 48 1.51 6.50 -6.97
CA PHE A 48 2.58 7.15 -7.74
C PHE A 48 2.70 6.63 -9.17
N LEU A 49 2.17 5.45 -9.49
CA LEU A 49 2.18 4.93 -10.86
C LEU A 49 1.29 5.78 -11.78
N PRO A 50 -0.01 5.99 -11.51
CA PRO A 50 -0.82 6.90 -12.30
C PRO A 50 -0.30 8.33 -12.29
N ALA A 51 0.18 8.83 -11.15
CA ALA A 51 0.62 10.22 -11.03
C ALA A 51 1.96 10.50 -11.75
N MET A 52 2.92 9.58 -11.68
CA MET A 52 4.31 9.82 -12.11
C MET A 52 4.86 8.79 -13.10
N GLY A 53 4.07 7.81 -13.56
CA GLY A 53 4.53 6.73 -14.43
C GLY A 53 5.21 7.22 -15.71
N ALA A 54 4.68 8.26 -16.35
CA ALA A 54 5.31 8.88 -17.53
C ALA A 54 6.69 9.48 -17.18
N THR A 55 6.83 10.11 -16.02
CA THR A 55 8.10 10.64 -15.52
C THR A 55 9.09 9.51 -15.23
N PHE A 56 8.62 8.42 -14.64
CA PHE A 56 9.46 7.25 -14.40
C PHE A 56 9.99 6.66 -15.72
N ARG A 57 9.13 6.49 -16.75
CA ARG A 57 9.58 6.01 -18.06
C ARG A 57 10.58 6.95 -18.74
N ARG A 58 10.44 8.25 -18.54
CA ARG A 58 11.34 9.24 -19.14
C ARG A 58 12.73 9.27 -18.52
N TYR A 59 12.83 9.09 -17.20
CA TYR A 59 14.07 9.34 -16.47
C TYR A 59 14.68 8.11 -15.79
N MET A 60 13.91 7.04 -15.62
CA MET A 60 14.37 5.82 -14.98
C MET A 60 14.71 4.77 -16.06
N PRO A 61 15.89 4.14 -16.02
CA PRO A 61 16.22 3.04 -16.92
C PRO A 61 15.21 1.88 -16.81
N GLU A 62 14.86 1.28 -17.94
CA GLU A 62 13.80 0.26 -18.05
C GLU A 62 13.98 -0.92 -17.10
N HIS A 63 15.23 -1.34 -16.85
CA HIS A 63 15.51 -2.46 -15.93
C HIS A 63 15.08 -2.20 -14.47
N PHE A 64 14.78 -0.96 -14.10
CA PHE A 64 14.20 -0.63 -12.79
C PHE A 64 12.68 -0.75 -12.75
N TYR A 65 11.98 -0.76 -13.89
CA TYR A 65 10.51 -0.81 -13.91
C TYR A 65 9.96 -2.03 -13.17
N ALA A 66 10.65 -3.17 -13.29
CA ALA A 66 10.31 -4.41 -12.59
C ALA A 66 10.35 -4.31 -11.07
N ARG A 67 10.99 -3.28 -10.50
CA ARG A 67 11.13 -3.06 -9.05
C ARG A 67 10.41 -1.82 -8.55
N ALA A 68 9.97 -0.94 -9.46
CA ALA A 68 9.34 0.33 -9.09
C ALA A 68 8.07 0.08 -8.27
N TYR A 69 8.08 0.46 -6.99
CA TYR A 69 6.99 0.22 -6.05
C TYR A 69 6.48 -1.23 -6.12
N GLY A 70 7.41 -2.18 -6.02
CA GLY A 70 7.21 -3.60 -6.29
C GLY A 70 6.49 -4.34 -5.16
N VAL A 71 5.20 -4.11 -5.00
CA VAL A 71 4.39 -4.64 -3.89
C VAL A 71 4.36 -6.17 -3.88
N ARG A 72 4.24 -6.81 -5.06
CA ARG A 72 4.26 -8.27 -5.15
C ARG A 72 5.56 -8.86 -4.57
N SER A 73 6.71 -8.32 -5.00
CA SER A 73 8.01 -8.77 -4.47
C SER A 73 8.16 -8.54 -2.96
N MET A 74 7.59 -7.46 -2.43
CA MET A 74 7.62 -7.18 -0.99
C MET A 74 6.77 -8.20 -0.21
N ILE A 75 5.57 -8.52 -0.71
CA ILE A 75 4.67 -9.52 -0.10
C ILE A 75 5.30 -10.91 -0.20
N ASP A 76 5.85 -11.31 -1.35
CA ASP A 76 6.51 -12.60 -1.55
C ASP A 76 7.75 -12.77 -0.68
N ALA A 77 8.44 -11.69 -0.37
CA ALA A 77 9.52 -11.68 0.63
C ALA A 77 9.02 -11.83 2.08
N GLY A 78 7.71 -11.87 2.32
CA GLY A 78 7.07 -12.01 3.62
C GLY A 78 7.04 -10.72 4.45
N LEU A 79 7.12 -9.56 3.82
CA LEU A 79 6.97 -8.27 4.49
C LEU A 79 5.50 -7.92 4.71
N THR A 80 5.20 -7.25 5.81
CA THR A 80 3.92 -6.58 6.00
C THR A 80 3.96 -5.25 5.23
N VAL A 81 3.09 -5.12 4.23
CA VAL A 81 3.05 -3.95 3.33
C VAL A 81 1.71 -3.26 3.45
N ALA A 82 1.72 -1.99 3.86
CA ALA A 82 0.56 -1.10 3.76
C ALA A 82 0.69 -0.21 2.53
N LEU A 83 -0.46 0.13 1.95
CA LEU A 83 -0.57 1.12 0.89
C LEU A 83 -1.07 2.45 1.46
N SER A 84 -0.58 3.55 0.89
CA SER A 84 -0.96 4.91 1.26
C SER A 84 -0.94 5.83 0.04
N THR A 85 -1.43 7.06 0.20
CA THR A 85 -1.46 8.07 -0.86
C THR A 85 -0.29 9.05 -0.79
N ASP A 86 0.32 9.19 0.40
CA ASP A 86 1.32 10.24 0.68
C ASP A 86 0.75 11.66 0.43
N ALA A 87 -0.56 11.83 0.67
CA ALA A 87 -1.21 13.13 0.49
C ALA A 87 -0.55 14.21 1.37
N PRO A 88 -0.34 15.43 0.83
CA PRO A 88 -0.82 15.99 -0.44
C PRO A 88 0.25 15.98 -1.57
N VAL A 89 1.18 15.03 -1.60
CA VAL A 89 2.29 14.97 -2.58
C VAL A 89 1.79 14.73 -4.00
N VAL A 90 0.71 13.96 -4.17
CA VAL A 90 0.03 13.75 -5.46
C VAL A 90 -1.35 14.40 -5.45
N PRO A 91 -1.91 14.72 -6.64
CA PRO A 91 -3.17 15.48 -6.72
C PRO A 91 -4.38 14.73 -6.17
N ASP A 92 -4.37 13.40 -6.15
CA ASP A 92 -5.52 12.58 -5.78
C ASP A 92 -5.17 11.71 -4.57
N ASP A 93 -5.95 11.83 -3.50
CA ASP A 93 -5.82 11.08 -2.26
C ASP A 93 -6.85 9.94 -2.13
N ASN A 94 -7.65 9.69 -3.19
CA ASN A 94 -8.66 8.63 -3.20
C ASN A 94 -8.00 7.23 -3.06
N PRO A 95 -8.27 6.47 -2.00
CA PRO A 95 -7.68 5.16 -1.79
C PRO A 95 -8.08 4.13 -2.87
N LEU A 96 -9.23 4.32 -3.55
CA LEU A 96 -9.64 3.47 -4.67
C LEU A 96 -8.68 3.60 -5.87
N LEU A 97 -8.08 4.79 -6.09
CA LEU A 97 -7.05 4.98 -7.11
C LEU A 97 -5.78 4.17 -6.76
N GLY A 98 -5.37 4.19 -5.51
CA GLY A 98 -4.22 3.42 -5.06
C GLY A 98 -4.48 1.91 -5.12
N LEU A 99 -5.70 1.46 -4.76
CA LEU A 99 -6.13 0.06 -4.89
C LEU A 99 -6.10 -0.37 -6.37
N LYS A 100 -6.73 0.41 -7.26
CA LYS A 100 -6.68 0.19 -8.70
C LYS A 100 -5.24 0.05 -9.21
N SER A 101 -4.38 1.00 -8.83
CA SER A 101 -2.97 1.03 -9.27
C SER A 101 -2.16 -0.16 -8.76
N ALA A 102 -2.50 -0.72 -7.60
CA ALA A 102 -1.86 -1.92 -7.08
C ALA A 102 -2.22 -3.16 -7.90
N VAL A 103 -3.45 -3.18 -8.46
CA VAL A 103 -3.99 -4.32 -9.21
C VAL A 103 -3.62 -4.25 -10.70
N ASP A 104 -3.77 -3.09 -11.36
CA ASP A 104 -3.58 -2.97 -12.82
C ASP A 104 -2.21 -2.43 -13.23
N ARG A 105 -1.50 -1.76 -12.33
CA ARG A 105 -0.14 -1.26 -12.54
C ARG A 105 0.01 -0.35 -13.76
N ARG A 106 -0.99 0.52 -14.00
CA ARG A 106 -1.00 1.43 -15.14
C ARG A 106 -0.85 2.88 -14.70
N ASP A 107 -0.23 3.68 -15.57
CA ASP A 107 -0.24 5.14 -15.41
C ASP A 107 -1.55 5.76 -15.94
N HIS A 108 -1.65 7.09 -15.87
CA HIS A 108 -2.83 7.83 -16.33
C HIS A 108 -3.07 7.72 -17.86
N ALA A 109 -2.05 7.36 -18.63
CA ALA A 109 -2.17 7.11 -20.08
C ALA A 109 -2.56 5.65 -20.40
N GLY A 110 -2.72 4.81 -19.36
CA GLY A 110 -3.02 3.39 -19.51
C GLY A 110 -1.78 2.52 -19.77
N GLU A 111 -0.58 3.10 -19.77
CA GLU A 111 0.66 2.37 -20.02
C GLU A 111 1.13 1.59 -18.78
N PRO A 112 1.50 0.31 -18.93
CA PRO A 112 1.90 -0.50 -17.79
C PRO A 112 3.29 -0.11 -17.26
N LEU A 113 3.48 -0.22 -15.95
CA LEU A 113 4.78 -0.08 -15.30
C LEU A 113 5.00 -1.24 -14.31
N GLY A 114 5.85 -2.21 -14.69
CA GLY A 114 6.15 -3.36 -13.84
C GLY A 114 4.91 -4.23 -13.57
N ALA A 115 4.19 -4.66 -14.62
CA ALA A 115 2.94 -5.42 -14.53
C ALA A 115 3.06 -6.70 -13.67
N GLN A 116 4.24 -7.33 -13.62
CA GLN A 116 4.53 -8.50 -12.78
C GLN A 116 4.48 -8.22 -11.27
N GLN A 117 4.41 -6.95 -10.88
CA GLN A 117 4.28 -6.51 -9.49
C GLN A 117 2.82 -6.29 -9.07
N ALA A 118 1.86 -6.60 -9.95
CA ALA A 118 0.44 -6.54 -9.62
C ALA A 118 0.09 -7.50 -8.47
N ILE A 119 -0.81 -7.06 -7.61
CA ILE A 119 -1.40 -7.87 -6.55
C ILE A 119 -2.90 -8.04 -6.81
N ASN A 120 -3.52 -9.03 -6.19
CA ASN A 120 -4.96 -9.23 -6.36
C ASN A 120 -5.77 -8.20 -5.53
N PRO A 121 -7.07 -8.00 -5.83
CA PRO A 121 -7.91 -7.02 -5.12
C PRO A 121 -8.00 -7.25 -3.61
N ALA A 122 -7.99 -8.51 -3.16
CA ALA A 122 -8.06 -8.82 -1.72
C ALA A 122 -6.75 -8.43 -1.00
N GLU A 123 -5.60 -8.68 -1.62
CA GLU A 123 -4.30 -8.24 -1.10
C GLU A 123 -4.23 -6.71 -1.06
N ALA A 124 -4.72 -6.03 -2.09
CA ALA A 124 -4.74 -4.58 -2.14
C ALA A 124 -5.66 -3.97 -1.07
N LEU A 125 -6.86 -4.52 -0.88
CA LEU A 125 -7.78 -4.10 0.18
C LEU A 125 -7.18 -4.35 1.57
N TRP A 126 -6.56 -5.50 1.80
CA TRP A 126 -5.87 -5.80 3.05
C TRP A 126 -4.75 -4.79 3.33
N ALA A 127 -3.98 -4.42 2.29
CA ALA A 127 -2.89 -3.45 2.40
C ALA A 127 -3.39 -2.03 2.74
N TYR A 128 -4.60 -1.65 2.31
CA TYR A 128 -5.23 -0.37 2.66
C TYR A 128 -5.96 -0.38 4.00
N THR A 129 -6.21 -1.54 4.59
CA THR A 129 -6.99 -1.68 5.84
C THR A 129 -6.18 -2.30 6.97
N GLN A 130 -6.09 -3.62 7.03
CA GLN A 130 -5.43 -4.33 8.13
C GLN A 130 -3.94 -4.03 8.23
N ALA A 131 -3.24 -3.99 7.10
CA ALA A 131 -1.81 -3.68 7.11
C ALA A 131 -1.55 -2.27 7.67
N GLY A 132 -2.37 -1.28 7.31
CA GLY A 132 -2.29 0.08 7.85
C GLY A 132 -2.43 0.10 9.38
N ALA A 133 -3.39 -0.63 9.93
CA ALA A 133 -3.57 -0.77 11.36
C ALA A 133 -2.36 -1.45 12.04
N ILE A 134 -1.82 -2.50 11.42
CA ILE A 134 -0.60 -3.19 11.90
C ILE A 134 0.59 -2.24 11.92
N LEU A 135 0.80 -1.46 10.87
CA LEU A 135 1.91 -0.51 10.77
C LEU A 135 1.81 0.63 11.80
N SER A 136 0.58 0.98 12.20
CA SER A 136 0.31 2.00 13.22
C SER A 136 0.40 1.44 14.66
N GLY A 137 0.46 0.11 14.83
CA GLY A 137 0.38 -0.54 16.14
C GLY A 137 -1.04 -0.54 16.72
N ASP A 138 -2.06 -0.40 15.89
CA ASP A 138 -3.46 -0.23 16.30
C ASP A 138 -4.38 -1.37 15.81
N GLU A 139 -3.78 -2.48 15.41
CA GLU A 139 -4.47 -3.66 14.88
C GLU A 139 -5.44 -4.33 15.88
N ALA A 140 -5.27 -4.06 17.18
CA ALA A 140 -6.21 -4.51 18.20
C ALA A 140 -7.55 -3.77 18.13
N ASN A 141 -7.53 -2.51 17.67
CA ASN A 141 -8.68 -1.62 17.70
C ASN A 141 -9.35 -1.44 16.33
N ARG A 142 -8.62 -1.57 15.23
CA ARG A 142 -9.14 -1.27 13.88
C ARG A 142 -8.51 -2.15 12.80
N GLY A 143 -8.82 -1.87 11.53
CA GLY A 143 -8.26 -2.53 10.35
C GLY A 143 -9.05 -3.75 9.87
N SER A 144 -9.99 -4.27 10.67
CA SER A 144 -10.89 -5.36 10.26
C SER A 144 -12.24 -5.22 10.93
N ILE A 145 -13.28 -5.74 10.30
CA ILE A 145 -14.64 -5.83 10.87
C ILE A 145 -14.65 -7.08 11.77
N SER A 146 -14.43 -6.87 13.04
CA SER A 146 -14.38 -7.94 14.05
C SER A 146 -14.98 -7.47 15.38
N PRO A 147 -15.67 -8.34 16.15
CA PRO A 147 -16.18 -7.97 17.45
C PRO A 147 -15.09 -7.40 18.37
N GLY A 148 -15.39 -6.30 19.06
CA GLY A 148 -14.48 -5.62 19.96
C GLY A 148 -13.60 -4.55 19.33
N LYS A 149 -13.59 -4.43 18.00
CA LYS A 149 -12.92 -3.32 17.30
C LYS A 149 -13.84 -2.13 17.10
N TRP A 150 -13.23 -0.98 16.88
CA TRP A 150 -13.98 0.24 16.56
C TRP A 150 -14.69 0.08 15.23
N ALA A 151 -15.89 0.63 15.15
CA ALA A 151 -16.66 0.68 13.91
C ALA A 151 -16.21 1.87 13.05
N ASP A 152 -14.94 1.84 12.61
CA ASP A 152 -14.40 2.74 11.59
C ASP A 152 -14.63 2.07 10.24
N LEU A 153 -15.69 2.49 9.53
CA LEU A 153 -16.22 1.80 8.36
C LEU A 153 -16.42 2.77 7.20
N ALA A 154 -16.17 2.30 5.99
CA ALA A 154 -16.63 2.94 4.76
C ALA A 154 -17.62 2.02 4.04
N VAL A 155 -18.78 2.55 3.68
CA VAL A 155 -19.78 1.89 2.83
C VAL A 155 -19.56 2.35 1.40
N LEU A 156 -19.35 1.40 0.51
CA LEU A 156 -19.12 1.66 -0.91
C LEU A 156 -20.37 1.27 -1.72
N SER A 157 -20.57 1.92 -2.86
CA SER A 157 -21.69 1.63 -3.79
C SER A 157 -21.60 0.26 -4.47
N GLY A 158 -20.53 -0.49 -4.26
CA GLY A 158 -20.33 -1.84 -4.79
C GLY A 158 -19.14 -2.55 -4.16
N ASP A 159 -18.98 -3.81 -4.51
CA ASP A 159 -17.91 -4.67 -3.99
C ASP A 159 -16.57 -4.42 -4.72
N PRO A 160 -15.54 -3.85 -4.06
CA PRO A 160 -14.25 -3.61 -4.68
C PRO A 160 -13.49 -4.89 -5.04
N LEU A 161 -13.84 -6.04 -4.45
CA LEU A 161 -13.23 -7.34 -4.76
C LEU A 161 -13.79 -7.95 -6.06
N ALA A 162 -15.05 -7.66 -6.36
CA ALA A 162 -15.72 -8.16 -7.56
C ALA A 162 -15.71 -7.14 -8.73
N THR A 163 -15.37 -5.89 -8.45
CA THR A 163 -15.34 -4.82 -9.46
C THR A 163 -14.06 -4.93 -10.30
N PRO A 164 -14.15 -4.99 -11.64
CA PRO A 164 -12.98 -4.96 -12.51
C PRO A 164 -12.10 -3.72 -12.28
N PRO A 165 -10.76 -3.83 -12.39
CA PRO A 165 -9.84 -2.74 -12.05
C PRO A 165 -10.14 -1.43 -12.78
N GLU A 166 -10.54 -1.49 -14.05
CA GLU A 166 -10.91 -0.32 -14.86
C GLU A 166 -12.15 0.41 -14.37
N ARG A 167 -12.99 -0.26 -13.57
CA ARG A 167 -14.23 0.28 -13.01
C ARG A 167 -14.15 0.59 -11.51
N LEU A 168 -13.02 0.36 -10.87
CA LEU A 168 -12.87 0.64 -9.43
C LEU A 168 -13.11 2.10 -9.06
N LEU A 169 -12.83 3.03 -9.97
CA LEU A 169 -13.08 4.45 -9.76
C LEU A 169 -14.55 4.87 -10.01
N ASP A 170 -15.40 3.96 -10.51
CA ASP A 170 -16.86 4.16 -10.58
C ASP A 170 -17.50 3.98 -9.20
N LEU A 171 -16.81 3.27 -8.28
CA LEU A 171 -17.29 3.12 -6.91
C LEU A 171 -17.19 4.45 -6.18
N VAL A 172 -18.22 4.70 -5.37
CA VAL A 172 -18.29 5.89 -4.51
C VAL A 172 -18.41 5.47 -3.05
N VAL A 173 -17.88 6.29 -2.16
CA VAL A 173 -18.13 6.17 -0.73
C VAL A 173 -19.52 6.74 -0.46
N GLU A 174 -20.45 5.90 -0.04
CA GLU A 174 -21.82 6.30 0.30
C GLU A 174 -21.91 6.81 1.74
N GLN A 175 -21.21 6.11 2.66
CA GLN A 175 -21.16 6.50 4.07
C GLN A 175 -19.79 6.23 4.67
N THR A 176 -19.42 7.04 5.67
CA THR A 176 -18.24 6.80 6.51
C THR A 176 -18.65 6.88 7.98
N TYR A 177 -18.24 5.88 8.75
CA TYR A 177 -18.45 5.83 10.19
C TYR A 177 -17.11 5.91 10.91
N LEU A 178 -17.05 6.68 12.00
CA LEU A 178 -15.92 6.77 12.92
C LEU A 178 -16.40 6.39 14.32
N GLY A 179 -15.87 5.32 14.87
CA GLY A 179 -16.31 4.81 16.18
C GLY A 179 -17.80 4.47 16.22
N GLY A 180 -18.41 4.07 15.10
CA GLY A 180 -19.83 3.79 14.97
C GLY A 180 -20.73 5.01 14.78
N GLN A 181 -20.16 6.23 14.72
CA GLN A 181 -20.92 7.45 14.45
C GLN A 181 -20.80 7.80 12.96
N LEU A 182 -21.92 8.13 12.33
CA LEU A 182 -21.96 8.58 10.94
C LEU A 182 -21.19 9.91 10.83
N ALA A 183 -20.09 9.90 10.09
CA ALA A 183 -19.23 11.06 9.86
C ALA A 183 -19.44 11.68 8.47
N TYR A 184 -19.86 10.88 7.49
CA TYR A 184 -20.14 11.32 6.13
C TYR A 184 -21.27 10.49 5.53
N GLU A 185 -22.14 11.14 4.77
CA GLU A 185 -23.18 10.54 3.92
C GLU A 185 -23.26 11.35 2.63
N ARG A 186 -23.34 10.65 1.50
CA ARG A 186 -23.45 11.24 0.17
C ARG A 186 -24.87 11.72 -0.12
#